data_b57d16cd9b08421d036a34af775b53ad
#
_entry.id   b57d16cd9b08421d036a34af775b53ad
#
_cell.length_a   1.000
_cell.length_b   1.000
_cell.length_c   1.000
_cell.angle_alpha   90.00
_cell.angle_beta   90.00
_cell.angle_gamma   90.00
#
_symmetry.space_group_name_H-M   'P 1'
#
loop_
_entity.id
_entity.type
_entity.pdbx_description
1 polymer ?
#
loop_
_entity_poly.entity_id
_entity_poly.type
_entity_poly.pdbx_seq_one_letter_code
_entity_poly.pdbx_strand_id
1 'polypeptide(L)'
;MSRLAGGAIALAAAGVGALGMAWWSRPATAPLSLPAPRAEVPATTIGSYGTRVSYPAGREPSLAAPGGTPLLVHSLLRVDRPMHFGDYVWNESGVPAEGDTRIRVDLSRQLMSVFRGGHEIGTAVILYGTDHKPTPTGTFPILARARLHQSTLYDAEMPYMLRLTNDGVAIHASAVRRGYATHGCVGIPEDFARRVFGTSARGDLVTITA
;
A
#
# COMPACT_ATOMS: atom_id res chain seq x y z
N MET A 1 81.35 -41.05 17.63
CA MET A 1 81.15 -42.49 17.81
C MET A 1 79.83 -42.87 17.13
N SER A 2 79.96 -43.34 15.92
CA SER A 2 79.68 -44.72 15.45
C SER A 2 78.23 -45.13 15.61
N ARG A 3 77.47 -45.59 14.66
CA ARG A 3 77.62 -46.31 13.37
C ARG A 3 76.26 -46.32 12.70
N LEU A 4 76.09 -46.06 11.45
CA LEU A 4 76.00 -46.95 10.27
C LEU A 4 75.24 -48.27 10.50
N ALA A 5 74.14 -48.43 9.76
CA ALA A 5 73.75 -49.59 8.92
C ALA A 5 72.30 -49.31 8.49
N GLY A 6 71.95 -49.29 7.25
CA GLY A 6 72.27 -50.08 6.08
C GLY A 6 71.19 -51.12 5.90
N GLY A 7 70.49 -51.10 4.82
CA GLY A 7 69.65 -52.21 4.37
C GLY A 7 68.35 -51.77 3.66
N ALA A 8 68.46 -51.83 2.46
CA ALA A 8 68.00 -52.70 1.38
C ALA A 8 66.62 -52.33 0.79
N ILE A 9 66.72 -52.08 -0.44
CA ILE A 9 65.82 -51.96 -1.57
C ILE A 9 64.83 -53.16 -1.66
N ALA A 10 63.55 -52.83 -1.82
CA ALA A 10 62.61 -53.67 -2.55
C ALA A 10 61.71 -52.84 -3.42
N LEU A 11 61.98 -52.87 -4.70
CA LEU A 11 61.08 -52.46 -5.77
C LEU A 11 59.87 -53.41 -5.82
N ALA A 12 58.66 -52.94 -5.73
CA ALA A 12 57.51 -53.63 -6.26
C ALA A 12 56.74 -52.66 -7.11
N ALA A 13 56.69 -52.89 -8.36
CA ALA A 13 55.94 -52.22 -9.37
C ALA A 13 54.43 -52.64 -9.32
N ALA A 14 53.65 -51.83 -9.92
CA ALA A 14 52.34 -52.05 -10.50
C ALA A 14 51.11 -51.74 -9.69
N GLY A 15 50.32 -50.86 -10.26
CA GLY A 15 48.96 -50.63 -9.91
C GLY A 15 48.50 -49.23 -10.30
N VAL A 16 48.48 -48.95 -11.61
CA VAL A 16 47.73 -47.75 -12.08
C VAL A 16 46.24 -48.01 -11.94
N GLY A 17 45.71 -47.69 -10.77
CA GLY A 17 44.26 -47.60 -10.55
C GLY A 17 43.77 -46.23 -10.94
N ALA A 18 43.18 -46.11 -12.13
CA ALA A 18 42.45 -44.92 -12.53
C ALA A 18 41.19 -44.80 -11.65
N LEU A 19 41.32 -44.04 -10.57
CA LEU A 19 40.14 -43.57 -9.83
C LEU A 19 39.42 -42.51 -10.68
N GLY A 20 38.41 -43.00 -11.43
CA GLY A 20 37.47 -42.13 -12.09
C GLY A 20 36.80 -41.23 -11.07
N MET A 21 37.14 -39.93 -11.07
CA MET A 21 36.36 -38.90 -10.43
C MET A 21 35.02 -38.85 -11.13
N ALA A 22 34.03 -39.55 -10.58
CA ALA A 22 32.62 -39.31 -10.91
C ALA A 22 32.28 -37.89 -10.44
N TRP A 23 32.36 -36.96 -11.36
CA TRP A 23 31.77 -35.65 -11.19
C TRP A 23 30.26 -35.86 -11.05
N TRP A 24 29.80 -35.81 -9.86
CA TRP A 24 28.35 -35.71 -9.57
C TRP A 24 27.88 -34.37 -10.13
N SER A 25 27.40 -34.40 -11.38
CA SER A 25 26.64 -33.31 -11.96
C SER A 25 25.40 -33.16 -11.10
N ARG A 26 25.44 -32.22 -10.16
CA ARG A 26 24.23 -31.76 -9.48
C ARG A 26 23.29 -31.27 -10.58
N PRO A 27 22.07 -31.79 -10.67
CA PRO A 27 21.11 -31.17 -11.57
C PRO A 27 20.99 -29.70 -11.14
N ALA A 28 21.26 -28.80 -12.08
CA ALA A 28 20.96 -27.39 -11.89
C ALA A 28 19.48 -27.29 -11.51
N THR A 29 19.21 -26.92 -10.27
CA THR A 29 17.85 -26.56 -9.86
C THR A 29 17.42 -25.43 -10.78
N ALA A 30 16.49 -25.72 -11.67
CA ALA A 30 15.90 -24.71 -12.52
C ALA A 30 15.43 -23.57 -11.60
N PRO A 31 15.71 -22.31 -11.94
CA PRO A 31 15.20 -21.20 -11.17
C PRO A 31 13.68 -21.37 -11.10
N LEU A 32 13.13 -21.36 -9.87
CA LEU A 32 11.70 -21.31 -9.65
C LEU A 32 11.20 -20.06 -10.40
N SER A 33 10.62 -20.27 -11.57
CA SER A 33 9.93 -19.22 -12.29
C SER A 33 8.80 -18.77 -11.37
N LEU A 34 8.97 -17.60 -10.79
CA LEU A 34 7.85 -16.92 -10.13
C LEU A 34 6.72 -16.87 -11.16
N PRO A 35 5.49 -17.27 -10.81
CA PRO A 35 4.38 -17.15 -11.73
C PRO A 35 4.34 -15.70 -12.21
N ALA A 36 4.22 -15.51 -13.51
CA ALA A 36 4.10 -14.20 -14.13
C ALA A 36 3.05 -13.39 -13.32
N PRO A 37 3.29 -12.10 -13.05
CA PRO A 37 2.33 -11.28 -12.35
C PRO A 37 0.99 -11.43 -13.07
N ARG A 38 0.02 -11.96 -12.33
CA ARG A 38 -1.34 -12.14 -12.84
C ARG A 38 -1.80 -10.78 -13.32
N ALA A 39 -2.24 -10.67 -14.57
CA ALA A 39 -2.71 -9.42 -15.17
C ALA A 39 -3.53 -8.65 -14.12
N GLU A 40 -3.13 -7.42 -13.85
CA GLU A 40 -3.82 -6.56 -12.90
C GLU A 40 -5.25 -6.39 -13.42
N VAL A 41 -6.20 -6.86 -12.61
CA VAL A 41 -7.60 -6.50 -12.85
C VAL A 41 -7.66 -4.99 -12.64
N PRO A 42 -7.98 -4.19 -13.66
CA PRO A 42 -8.03 -2.75 -13.48
C PRO A 42 -9.02 -2.42 -12.39
N ALA A 43 -8.64 -1.48 -11.49
CA ALA A 43 -9.54 -0.98 -10.48
C ALA A 43 -10.82 -0.49 -11.14
N THR A 44 -11.94 -1.12 -10.79
CA THR A 44 -13.22 -0.78 -11.43
C THR A 44 -13.79 0.45 -10.73
N THR A 45 -13.95 1.53 -11.49
CA THR A 45 -14.74 2.67 -11.00
C THR A 45 -16.19 2.25 -10.89
N ILE A 46 -16.70 2.14 -9.65
CA ILE A 46 -18.11 1.85 -9.43
C ILE A 46 -18.90 3.13 -9.65
N GLY A 47 -19.54 3.22 -10.80
CA GLY A 47 -20.57 4.21 -11.12
C GLY A 47 -20.15 5.67 -10.91
N SER A 48 -19.80 6.36 -11.95
CA SER A 48 -19.60 7.81 -11.95
C SER A 48 -20.90 8.61 -11.71
N TYR A 49 -22.01 7.96 -11.46
CA TYR A 49 -23.35 8.56 -11.50
C TYR A 49 -24.23 8.24 -10.30
N GLY A 50 -23.63 7.85 -9.17
CA GLY A 50 -24.38 7.65 -7.94
C GLY A 50 -25.16 8.92 -7.54
N THR A 51 -26.46 8.78 -7.32
CA THR A 51 -27.25 9.86 -6.71
C THR A 51 -26.62 10.20 -5.36
N ARG A 52 -26.50 11.48 -5.08
CA ARG A 52 -25.95 12.00 -3.82
C ARG A 52 -27.03 12.03 -2.76
N VAL A 53 -26.73 11.62 -1.54
CA VAL A 53 -27.59 11.86 -0.37
C VAL A 53 -27.17 13.18 0.22
N SER A 54 -28.05 14.19 0.17
CA SER A 54 -27.80 15.52 0.73
C SER A 54 -28.53 15.68 2.05
N TYR A 55 -27.92 16.39 2.98
CA TYR A 55 -28.49 16.73 4.27
C TYR A 55 -28.98 18.18 4.27
N PRO A 56 -30.21 18.45 4.80
CA PRO A 56 -30.69 19.81 4.95
C PRO A 56 -29.82 20.63 5.90
N ALA A 57 -29.73 21.94 5.66
CA ALA A 57 -29.03 22.86 6.54
C ALA A 57 -29.54 22.76 8.00
N GLY A 58 -28.62 22.65 8.94
CA GLY A 58 -28.88 22.44 10.36
C GLY A 58 -29.22 21.00 10.77
N ARG A 59 -29.13 20.03 9.81
CA ARG A 59 -29.31 18.59 10.07
C ARG A 59 -28.12 17.74 9.52
N GLU A 60 -27.03 18.41 9.19
CA GLU A 60 -25.86 17.75 8.71
C GLU A 60 -25.20 16.90 9.81
N PRO A 61 -24.85 15.64 9.53
CA PRO A 61 -24.08 14.85 10.47
C PRO A 61 -22.69 15.47 10.68
N SER A 62 -22.23 15.42 11.92
CA SER A 62 -20.87 15.84 12.28
C SER A 62 -20.02 14.61 12.52
N LEU A 63 -18.94 14.47 11.76
CA LEU A 63 -17.97 13.40 11.94
C LEU A 63 -16.84 13.88 12.85
N ALA A 64 -16.63 13.16 13.94
CA ALA A 64 -15.55 13.47 14.89
C ALA A 64 -14.19 13.43 14.22
N ALA A 65 -13.31 14.36 14.60
CA ALA A 65 -11.93 14.43 14.19
C ALA A 65 -11.05 14.55 15.45
N PRO A 66 -10.59 13.46 16.05
CA PRO A 66 -9.75 13.49 17.25
C PRO A 66 -8.54 14.40 17.07
N GLY A 67 -8.41 15.41 17.93
CA GLY A 67 -7.35 16.43 17.83
C GLY A 67 -7.54 17.48 16.73
N GLY A 68 -8.71 17.50 16.05
CA GLY A 68 -9.03 18.45 14.98
C GLY A 68 -10.48 18.97 15.05
N THR A 69 -10.85 19.84 14.11
CA THR A 69 -12.22 20.33 13.97
C THR A 69 -13.09 19.25 13.33
N PRO A 70 -14.26 18.91 13.90
CA PRO A 70 -15.20 17.96 13.31
C PRO A 70 -15.57 18.33 11.87
N LEU A 71 -15.80 17.32 11.05
CA LEU A 71 -16.25 17.50 9.67
C LEU A 71 -17.78 17.52 9.62
N LEU A 72 -18.34 18.62 9.20
CA LEU A 72 -19.76 18.72 8.89
C LEU A 72 -20.03 18.16 7.50
N VAL A 73 -20.93 17.19 7.39
CA VAL A 73 -21.20 16.49 6.12
C VAL A 73 -22.46 17.04 5.46
N HIS A 74 -22.30 17.72 4.34
CA HIS A 74 -23.40 18.25 3.54
C HIS A 74 -24.00 17.21 2.60
N SER A 75 -23.17 16.29 2.07
CA SER A 75 -23.67 15.18 1.25
C SER A 75 -22.69 14.02 1.20
N LEU A 76 -23.23 12.83 0.95
CA LEU A 76 -22.49 11.59 0.74
C LEU A 76 -22.76 11.02 -0.64
N LEU A 77 -21.79 10.29 -1.18
CA LEU A 77 -21.98 9.47 -2.36
C LEU A 77 -22.84 8.26 -2.00
N ARG A 78 -23.86 8.00 -2.82
CA ARG A 78 -24.66 6.79 -2.70
C ARG A 78 -23.99 5.66 -3.48
N VAL A 79 -23.63 4.59 -2.79
CA VAL A 79 -23.07 3.38 -3.38
C VAL A 79 -24.10 2.27 -3.24
N ASP A 80 -24.69 1.84 -4.36
CA ASP A 80 -25.84 0.93 -4.36
C ASP A 80 -25.45 -0.55 -4.33
N ARG A 81 -24.16 -0.87 -4.23
CA ARG A 81 -23.64 -2.24 -4.15
C ARG A 81 -22.45 -2.34 -3.17
N PRO A 82 -22.17 -3.53 -2.63
CA PRO A 82 -20.96 -3.74 -1.86
C PRO A 82 -19.71 -3.38 -2.66
N MET A 83 -18.76 -2.71 -2.01
CA MET A 83 -17.45 -2.42 -2.58
C MET A 83 -16.46 -3.54 -2.25
N HIS A 84 -15.60 -3.90 -3.19
CA HIS A 84 -14.58 -4.92 -3.05
C HIS A 84 -13.18 -4.29 -3.10
N PHE A 85 -12.17 -5.05 -2.80
CA PHE A 85 -10.78 -4.62 -2.92
C PHE A 85 -10.48 -4.13 -4.35
N GLY A 86 -9.97 -2.91 -4.46
CA GLY A 86 -9.71 -2.23 -5.73
C GLY A 86 -10.86 -1.33 -6.21
N ASP A 87 -12.05 -1.44 -5.61
CA ASP A 87 -13.18 -0.59 -5.98
C ASP A 87 -13.05 0.82 -5.42
N TYR A 88 -13.50 1.78 -6.20
CA TYR A 88 -13.69 3.17 -5.76
C TYR A 88 -14.83 3.85 -6.51
N VAL A 89 -15.36 4.92 -5.92
CA VAL A 89 -16.31 5.84 -6.56
C VAL A 89 -15.70 7.24 -6.52
N TRP A 90 -15.86 7.99 -7.61
CA TRP A 90 -15.50 9.39 -7.67
C TRP A 90 -16.54 10.16 -8.45
N ASN A 91 -17.18 11.15 -7.79
CA ASN A 91 -18.20 11.99 -8.42
C ASN A 91 -18.21 13.38 -7.78
N GLU A 92 -17.88 14.38 -8.57
CA GLU A 92 -17.85 15.80 -8.16
C GLU A 92 -19.11 16.57 -8.64
N SER A 93 -20.05 15.88 -9.30
CA SER A 93 -21.26 16.52 -9.83
C SER A 93 -22.10 17.09 -8.69
N GLY A 94 -22.52 18.36 -8.80
CA GLY A 94 -23.32 19.05 -7.83
C GLY A 94 -22.57 19.46 -6.55
N VAL A 95 -21.24 19.39 -6.56
CA VAL A 95 -20.36 19.85 -5.46
C VAL A 95 -19.69 21.15 -5.88
N PRO A 96 -19.56 22.15 -4.98
CA PRO A 96 -18.77 23.34 -5.25
C PRO A 96 -17.35 23.02 -5.71
N ALA A 97 -16.83 23.77 -6.66
CA ALA A 97 -15.47 23.58 -7.15
C ALA A 97 -14.41 23.92 -6.08
N GLU A 98 -14.76 24.81 -5.18
CA GLU A 98 -13.90 25.31 -4.09
C GLU A 98 -14.39 24.78 -2.73
N GLY A 99 -13.49 24.75 -1.76
CA GLY A 99 -13.74 24.34 -0.39
C GLY A 99 -12.59 23.54 0.18
N ASP A 100 -12.51 23.49 1.50
CA ASP A 100 -11.48 22.73 2.22
C ASP A 100 -11.56 21.25 1.88
N THR A 101 -10.41 20.65 1.55
CA THR A 101 -10.31 19.20 1.35
C THR A 101 -10.08 18.53 2.71
N ARG A 102 -10.91 17.54 3.00
CA ARG A 102 -10.79 16.67 4.16
C ARG A 102 -10.80 15.22 3.73
N ILE A 103 -9.93 14.42 4.32
CA ILE A 103 -9.87 12.98 4.08
C ILE A 103 -10.24 12.27 5.38
N ARG A 104 -11.12 11.27 5.27
CA ARG A 104 -11.47 10.38 6.37
C ARG A 104 -11.11 8.95 6.01
N VAL A 105 -10.40 8.27 6.90
CA VAL A 105 -10.06 6.85 6.83
C VAL A 105 -10.77 6.15 7.99
N ASP A 106 -11.60 5.16 7.68
CA ASP A 106 -12.27 4.29 8.64
C ASP A 106 -11.66 2.89 8.50
N LEU A 107 -10.80 2.53 9.45
CA LEU A 107 -10.08 1.25 9.42
C LEU A 107 -11.02 0.07 9.65
N SER A 108 -12.04 0.24 10.50
CA SER A 108 -13.01 -0.82 10.80
C SER A 108 -13.86 -1.20 9.59
N ARG A 109 -14.16 -0.22 8.73
CA ARG A 109 -14.90 -0.42 7.47
C ARG A 109 -13.99 -0.63 6.26
N GLN A 110 -12.68 -0.47 6.41
CA GLN A 110 -11.70 -0.47 5.32
C GLN A 110 -12.04 0.54 4.20
N LEU A 111 -12.52 1.70 4.56
CA LEU A 111 -12.93 2.74 3.60
C LEU A 111 -12.16 4.03 3.82
N MET A 112 -11.89 4.72 2.73
CA MET A 112 -11.42 6.09 2.73
C MET A 112 -12.40 6.94 1.96
N SER A 113 -12.79 8.08 2.53
CA SER A 113 -13.64 9.09 1.91
C SER A 113 -12.90 10.42 1.77
N VAL A 114 -13.13 11.10 0.66
CA VAL A 114 -12.59 12.43 0.35
C VAL A 114 -13.74 13.41 0.27
N PHE A 115 -13.60 14.52 0.99
CA PHE A 115 -14.60 15.58 1.05
C PHE A 115 -14.03 16.89 0.54
N ARG A 116 -14.86 17.68 -0.13
CA ARG A 116 -14.62 19.08 -0.46
C ARG A 116 -15.76 19.92 0.07
N GLY A 117 -15.46 20.90 0.95
CA GLY A 117 -16.48 21.74 1.58
C GLY A 117 -17.61 20.94 2.24
N GLY A 118 -17.28 19.80 2.88
CA GLY A 118 -18.29 18.92 3.52
C GLY A 118 -19.05 17.99 2.57
N HIS A 119 -18.79 18.03 1.28
CA HIS A 119 -19.40 17.11 0.30
C HIS A 119 -18.45 15.97 -0.04
N GLU A 120 -18.87 14.72 0.12
CA GLU A 120 -18.05 13.58 -0.29
C GLU A 120 -17.91 13.53 -1.81
N ILE A 121 -16.69 13.57 -2.32
CA ILE A 121 -16.38 13.53 -3.75
C ILE A 121 -15.77 12.22 -4.19
N GLY A 122 -15.27 11.42 -3.25
CA GLY A 122 -14.69 10.12 -3.55
C GLY A 122 -14.70 9.18 -2.35
N THR A 123 -14.85 7.89 -2.62
CA THR A 123 -14.69 6.82 -1.62
C THR A 123 -14.05 5.59 -2.25
N ALA A 124 -13.22 4.88 -1.49
CA ALA A 124 -12.49 3.70 -1.96
C ALA A 124 -12.29 2.68 -0.84
N VAL A 125 -12.20 1.39 -1.23
CA VAL A 125 -11.68 0.35 -0.34
C VAL A 125 -10.18 0.49 -0.24
N ILE A 126 -9.63 0.33 0.97
CA ILE A 126 -8.22 0.58 1.29
C ILE A 126 -7.50 -0.67 1.77
N LEU A 127 -6.16 -0.62 1.74
CA LEU A 127 -5.29 -1.41 2.58
C LEU A 127 -4.77 -0.55 3.74
N TYR A 128 -4.49 -1.18 4.86
CA TYR A 128 -3.90 -0.52 6.04
C TYR A 128 -2.87 -1.43 6.72
N GLY A 129 -2.22 -0.94 7.77
CA GLY A 129 -1.14 -1.63 8.45
C GLY A 129 -1.58 -2.91 9.16
N THR A 130 -0.67 -3.88 9.22
CA THR A 130 -0.86 -5.12 10.01
C THR A 130 -0.78 -4.85 11.51
N ASP A 131 -1.14 -5.86 12.33
CA ASP A 131 -1.02 -5.80 13.80
C ASP A 131 0.41 -5.49 14.27
N HIS A 132 1.43 -5.91 13.51
CA HIS A 132 2.84 -5.62 13.81
C HIS A 132 3.26 -4.19 13.49
N LYS A 133 2.58 -3.52 12.57
CA LYS A 133 2.80 -2.13 12.19
C LYS A 133 1.45 -1.49 11.85
N PRO A 134 0.63 -1.18 12.85
CA PRO A 134 -0.70 -0.64 12.63
C PRO A 134 -0.68 0.77 12.04
N THR A 135 -1.71 1.10 11.29
CA THR A 135 -1.95 2.47 10.86
C THR A 135 -2.37 3.31 12.08
N PRO A 136 -1.70 4.43 12.38
CA PRO A 136 -2.04 5.25 13.53
C PRO A 136 -3.39 5.91 13.37
N THR A 137 -4.16 5.99 14.46
CA THR A 137 -5.42 6.75 14.53
C THR A 137 -5.17 8.18 15.00
N GLY A 138 -6.03 9.11 14.59
CA GLY A 138 -5.91 10.53 14.91
C GLY A 138 -6.21 11.43 13.73
N THR A 139 -5.91 12.72 13.87
CA THR A 139 -6.00 13.69 12.79
C THR A 139 -4.62 14.25 12.46
N PHE A 140 -4.23 14.12 11.19
CA PHE A 140 -2.90 14.42 10.70
C PHE A 140 -3.00 15.43 9.55
N PRO A 141 -2.17 16.48 9.52
CA PRO A 141 -2.03 17.29 8.33
C PRO A 141 -1.20 16.54 7.27
N ILE A 142 -1.46 16.78 6.00
CA ILE A 142 -0.56 16.35 4.93
C ILE A 142 0.74 17.15 5.04
N LEU A 143 1.83 16.49 5.44
CA LEU A 143 3.14 17.11 5.66
C LEU A 143 3.92 17.33 4.37
N ALA A 144 3.80 16.37 3.43
CA ALA A 144 4.49 16.40 2.14
C ALA A 144 3.70 15.64 1.09
N ARG A 145 3.96 15.95 -0.18
CA ARG A 145 3.36 15.32 -1.34
C ARG A 145 4.45 14.99 -2.35
N ALA A 146 4.40 13.81 -2.93
CA ALA A 146 5.29 13.42 -4.02
C ALA A 146 4.53 12.57 -5.04
N ARG A 147 4.68 12.90 -6.33
CA ARG A 147 4.04 12.14 -7.41
C ARG A 147 4.62 10.73 -7.54
N LEU A 148 5.92 10.62 -7.34
CA LEU A 148 6.67 9.37 -7.19
C LEU A 148 7.55 9.50 -5.95
N HIS A 149 7.50 8.53 -5.08
CA HIS A 149 8.33 8.42 -3.90
C HIS A 149 8.79 6.98 -3.74
N GLN A 150 10.07 6.79 -3.44
CA GLN A 150 10.62 5.49 -3.08
C GLN A 150 10.78 5.42 -1.57
N SER A 151 10.15 4.44 -0.94
CA SER A 151 10.33 4.21 0.49
C SER A 151 11.75 3.72 0.75
N THR A 152 12.49 4.41 1.60
CA THR A 152 13.84 4.00 2.02
C THR A 152 13.82 2.87 3.04
N LEU A 153 12.67 2.66 3.73
CA LEU A 153 12.54 1.64 4.76
C LEU A 153 12.14 0.27 4.18
N TYR A 154 11.38 0.25 3.08
CA TYR A 154 10.75 -0.96 2.55
C TYR A 154 11.07 -1.21 1.07
N ASP A 155 11.92 -0.38 0.47
CA ASP A 155 12.28 -0.42 -0.97
C ASP A 155 11.04 -0.57 -1.87
N ALA A 156 10.01 0.18 -1.56
CA ALA A 156 8.71 0.12 -2.24
C ALA A 156 8.37 1.45 -2.90
N GLU A 157 7.87 1.39 -4.12
CA GLU A 157 7.33 2.55 -4.80
C GLU A 157 6.03 3.01 -4.14
N MET A 158 5.90 4.31 -3.94
CA MET A 158 4.74 4.97 -3.34
C MET A 158 4.24 6.07 -4.29
N PRO A 159 3.55 5.70 -5.39
CA PRO A 159 3.00 6.70 -6.32
C PRO A 159 1.93 7.54 -5.63
N TYR A 160 1.88 8.84 -5.97
CA TYR A 160 0.91 9.80 -5.44
C TYR A 160 0.91 9.90 -3.91
N MET A 161 2.09 9.85 -3.30
CA MET A 161 2.30 9.83 -1.86
C MET A 161 1.84 11.14 -1.20
N LEU A 162 1.05 11.01 -0.13
CA LEU A 162 0.66 12.06 0.83
C LEU A 162 1.18 11.66 2.21
N ARG A 163 2.29 12.24 2.64
CA ARG A 163 2.92 11.92 3.93
C ARG A 163 2.15 12.57 5.08
N LEU A 164 1.84 11.79 6.11
CA LEU A 164 1.04 12.19 7.27
C LEU A 164 1.88 12.36 8.54
N THR A 165 2.92 11.54 8.70
CA THR A 165 3.73 11.53 9.92
C THR A 165 5.22 11.65 9.62
N ASN A 166 6.01 12.02 10.63
CA ASN A 166 7.46 12.16 10.48
C ASN A 166 8.17 10.82 10.34
N ASP A 167 7.62 9.75 10.90
CA ASP A 167 8.12 8.37 10.80
C ASP A 167 7.70 7.66 9.51
N GLY A 168 7.04 8.37 8.56
CA GLY A 168 6.84 7.92 7.19
C GLY A 168 5.49 7.32 6.89
N VAL A 169 4.49 7.36 7.78
CA VAL A 169 3.13 6.94 7.42
C VAL A 169 2.55 7.87 6.37
N ALA A 170 2.00 7.28 5.32
CA ALA A 170 1.47 8.01 4.18
C ALA A 170 0.24 7.32 3.57
N ILE A 171 -0.53 8.08 2.78
CA ILE A 171 -1.48 7.55 1.81
C ILE A 171 -0.76 7.48 0.47
N HIS A 172 -0.88 6.37 -0.27
CA HIS A 172 -0.28 6.23 -1.60
C HIS A 172 -1.00 5.17 -2.44
N ALA A 173 -0.73 5.16 -3.75
CA ALA A 173 -1.22 4.11 -4.62
C ALA A 173 -0.64 2.75 -4.23
N SER A 174 -1.47 1.73 -4.27
CA SER A 174 -1.11 0.34 -4.00
C SER A 174 -2.00 -0.62 -4.79
N ALA A 175 -1.53 -1.84 -5.00
CA ALA A 175 -2.35 -2.93 -5.50
C ALA A 175 -3.32 -3.39 -4.41
N VAL A 176 -4.50 -2.76 -4.33
CA VAL A 176 -5.50 -3.04 -3.30
C VAL A 176 -6.19 -4.38 -3.60
N ARG A 177 -5.73 -5.45 -2.93
CA ARG A 177 -6.20 -6.83 -3.12
C ARG A 177 -6.43 -7.51 -1.79
N ARG A 178 -7.35 -8.50 -1.78
CA ARG A 178 -7.59 -9.33 -0.60
C ARG A 178 -6.31 -10.05 -0.15
N GLY A 179 -6.04 -10.06 1.15
CA GLY A 179 -4.87 -10.72 1.73
C GLY A 179 -3.59 -9.89 1.68
N TYR A 180 -3.65 -8.66 1.18
CA TYR A 180 -2.56 -7.71 1.24
C TYR A 180 -2.78 -6.72 2.39
N ALA A 181 -1.69 -6.24 2.95
CA ALA A 181 -1.66 -5.20 3.97
C ALA A 181 -0.42 -4.33 3.77
N THR A 182 -0.35 -3.24 4.50
CA THR A 182 0.80 -2.34 4.49
C THR A 182 1.62 -2.43 5.78
N HIS A 183 2.66 -1.63 5.87
CA HIS A 183 3.46 -1.43 7.08
C HIS A 183 3.11 -0.09 7.76
N GLY A 184 1.81 0.19 7.90
CA GLY A 184 1.28 1.38 8.56
C GLY A 184 0.73 2.44 7.62
N CYS A 185 1.08 2.42 6.33
CA CYS A 185 0.50 3.31 5.33
C CYS A 185 -0.96 2.96 5.00
N VAL A 186 -1.65 3.87 4.34
CA VAL A 186 -2.96 3.64 3.73
C VAL A 186 -2.75 3.46 2.23
N GLY A 187 -2.95 2.22 1.75
CA GLY A 187 -2.86 1.88 0.33
C GLY A 187 -4.22 2.03 -0.35
N ILE A 188 -4.27 2.74 -1.47
CA ILE A 188 -5.48 3.02 -2.24
C ILE A 188 -5.28 2.69 -3.72
N PRO A 189 -6.37 2.41 -4.49
CA PRO A 189 -6.28 2.16 -5.93
C PRO A 189 -5.59 3.32 -6.66
N GLU A 190 -4.77 3.04 -7.67
CA GLU A 190 -3.92 4.04 -8.33
C GLU A 190 -4.71 5.19 -8.95
N ASP A 191 -5.78 4.88 -9.70
CA ASP A 191 -6.62 5.91 -10.31
C ASP A 191 -7.31 6.80 -9.25
N PHE A 192 -7.69 6.22 -8.12
CA PHE A 192 -8.21 6.97 -6.99
C PHE A 192 -7.12 7.84 -6.35
N ALA A 193 -5.92 7.29 -6.15
CA ALA A 193 -4.76 8.00 -5.60
C ALA A 193 -4.39 9.23 -6.45
N ARG A 194 -4.41 9.10 -7.77
CA ARG A 194 -4.17 10.21 -8.70
C ARG A 194 -5.19 11.35 -8.52
N ARG A 195 -6.48 11.02 -8.33
CA ARG A 195 -7.54 12.00 -8.08
C ARG A 195 -7.39 12.67 -6.72
N VAL A 196 -7.17 11.88 -5.67
CA VAL A 196 -6.91 12.37 -4.32
C VAL A 196 -5.71 13.30 -4.31
N PHE A 197 -4.62 12.91 -4.96
CA PHE A 197 -3.43 13.73 -5.10
C PHE A 197 -3.71 15.06 -5.84
N GLY A 198 -4.55 15.04 -6.88
CA GLY A 198 -4.94 16.24 -7.62
C GLY A 198 -5.80 17.23 -6.81
N THR A 199 -6.60 16.70 -5.88
CA THR A 199 -7.54 17.49 -5.07
C THR A 199 -6.92 17.98 -3.77
N SER A 200 -6.00 17.21 -3.16
CA SER A 200 -5.41 17.52 -1.86
C SER A 200 -4.27 18.52 -1.95
N ALA A 201 -4.05 19.25 -0.88
CA ALA A 201 -2.93 20.17 -0.69
C ALA A 201 -2.15 19.81 0.59
N ARG A 202 -0.94 20.35 0.72
CA ARG A 202 -0.19 20.30 1.98
C ARG A 202 -0.95 21.10 3.04
N GLY A 203 -1.12 20.53 4.22
CA GLY A 203 -1.90 21.10 5.33
C GLY A 203 -3.33 20.59 5.40
N ASP A 204 -3.89 20.00 4.33
CA ASP A 204 -5.20 19.36 4.39
C ASP A 204 -5.22 18.26 5.47
N LEU A 205 -6.35 18.10 6.13
CA LEU A 205 -6.46 17.21 7.27
C LEU A 205 -6.95 15.82 6.84
N VAL A 206 -6.26 14.82 7.37
CA VAL A 206 -6.60 13.39 7.26
C VAL A 206 -6.96 12.88 8.64
N THR A 207 -8.22 12.45 8.83
CA THR A 207 -8.68 11.83 10.07
C THR A 207 -8.76 10.32 9.89
N ILE A 208 -8.04 9.57 10.72
CA ILE A 208 -8.00 8.11 10.73
C ILE A 208 -8.66 7.61 12.02
N THR A 209 -9.67 6.76 11.88
CA THR A 209 -10.42 6.15 13.00
C THR A 209 -10.36 4.63 12.93
N ALA A 210 -10.39 3.98 14.10
CA ALA A 210 -10.52 2.52 14.23
C ALA A 210 -11.94 2.07 13.92
#